data_41cab27ae7fbf938536ddc2b948c95b8
#
_entry.id   41cab27ae7fbf938536ddc2b948c95b8
#
_cell.length_a   1.000
_cell.length_b   1.000
_cell.length_c   1.000
_cell.angle_alpha   90.00
_cell.angle_beta   90.00
_cell.angle_gamma   90.00
#
_symmetry.space_group_name_H-M   'P 1'
#
loop_
_entity.id
_entity.type
_entity.pdbx_description
1 polymer ?
#
loop_
_entity_poly.entity_id
_entity_poly.type
_entity_poly.pdbx_seq_one_letter_code
_entity_poly.pdbx_strand_id
1 'polypeptide(L)'
;MFSHIMIGANDIETSKKFYDAVLGELGFGPGTVDPKGRCFYMTETGIFALSVPIDGQPATHGNGSTIGFNISSTEQGDAWHAAGLANGGSACEDAPGVRAGGALGDMYLAYLRDPAGNKVCALMRM
;
A
#
# COMPACT_ATOMS: atom_id res chain seq x y z
N MET A 1 3.30 -13.48 11.02
CA MET A 1 3.56 -14.41 9.91
C MET A 1 4.67 -13.91 9.00
N PHE A 2 4.53 -12.77 8.34
CA PHE A 2 5.55 -12.25 7.45
C PHE A 2 6.62 -11.49 8.21
N SER A 3 7.91 -11.71 7.87
CA SER A 3 8.98 -10.85 8.39
C SER A 3 8.95 -9.50 7.69
N HIS A 4 8.78 -9.52 6.40
CA HIS A 4 8.71 -8.31 5.58
C HIS A 4 8.03 -8.61 4.26
N ILE A 5 7.54 -7.56 3.62
CA ILE A 5 7.04 -7.58 2.24
C ILE A 5 7.81 -6.52 1.48
N MET A 6 8.38 -6.91 0.34
CA MET A 6 9.07 -5.98 -0.56
C MET A 6 8.42 -6.04 -1.93
N ILE A 7 8.10 -4.89 -2.50
CA ILE A 7 7.49 -4.80 -3.81
C ILE A 7 8.34 -3.92 -4.74
N GLY A 8 8.12 -4.09 -6.03
CA GLY A 8 8.89 -3.38 -7.05
C GLY A 8 8.44 -1.93 -7.23
N ALA A 9 9.39 -1.07 -7.47
CA ALA A 9 9.19 0.32 -7.84
C ALA A 9 10.10 0.64 -9.04
N ASN A 10 9.64 1.50 -9.94
CA ASN A 10 10.47 1.99 -11.04
C ASN A 10 11.26 3.23 -10.63
N ASP A 11 10.65 4.07 -9.81
CA ASP A 11 11.26 5.28 -9.26
C ASP A 11 10.96 5.29 -7.76
N ILE A 12 11.99 5.12 -6.95
CA ILE A 12 11.83 5.03 -5.50
C ILE A 12 11.21 6.30 -4.92
N GLU A 13 11.64 7.48 -5.36
CA GLU A 13 11.11 8.75 -4.83
C GLU A 13 9.61 8.92 -5.14
N THR A 14 9.19 8.54 -6.35
CA THR A 14 7.78 8.59 -6.74
C THR A 14 6.93 7.64 -5.91
N SER A 15 7.39 6.41 -5.73
CA SER A 15 6.68 5.42 -4.91
C SER A 15 6.74 5.76 -3.42
N LYS A 16 7.86 6.30 -2.94
CA LYS A 16 8.00 6.77 -1.56
C LYS A 16 7.00 7.88 -1.24
N LYS A 17 6.82 8.82 -2.15
CA LYS A 17 5.83 9.90 -1.97
C LYS A 17 4.42 9.32 -1.75
N PHE A 18 4.05 8.31 -2.53
CA PHE A 18 2.77 7.64 -2.38
C PHE A 18 2.67 6.92 -1.03
N TYR A 19 3.66 6.09 -0.68
CA TYR A 19 3.60 5.31 0.56
C TYR A 19 3.81 6.15 1.82
N ASP A 20 4.60 7.21 1.78
CA ASP A 20 4.68 8.16 2.90
C ASP A 20 3.29 8.74 3.20
N ALA A 21 2.52 9.05 2.17
CA ALA A 21 1.19 9.60 2.33
C ALA A 21 0.18 8.58 2.87
N VAL A 22 0.07 7.40 2.23
CA VAL A 22 -0.95 6.42 2.61
C VAL A 22 -0.61 5.72 3.92
N LEU A 23 0.65 5.39 4.18
CA LEU A 23 1.06 4.79 5.46
C LEU A 23 1.09 5.83 6.57
N GLY A 24 1.30 7.10 6.24
CA GLY A 24 1.15 8.19 7.19
C GLY A 24 -0.25 8.30 7.77
N GLU A 25 -1.28 8.04 6.96
CA GLU A 25 -2.67 7.99 7.43
C GLU A 25 -2.92 6.83 8.40
N LEU A 26 -2.08 5.81 8.36
CA LEU A 26 -2.14 4.68 9.28
C LEU A 26 -1.29 4.88 10.55
N GLY A 27 -0.62 6.04 10.66
CA GLY A 27 0.19 6.38 11.81
C GLY A 27 1.66 5.98 11.70
N PHE A 28 2.11 5.54 10.53
CA PHE A 28 3.52 5.18 10.31
C PHE A 28 4.31 6.39 9.82
N GLY A 29 5.56 6.49 10.26
CA GLY A 29 6.46 7.55 9.81
C GLY A 29 6.91 7.36 8.36
N PRO A 30 7.57 8.39 7.80
CA PRO A 30 8.08 8.31 6.43
C PRO A 30 9.10 7.19 6.26
N GLY A 31 9.19 6.66 5.05
CA GLY A 31 10.14 5.62 4.72
C GLY A 31 11.58 6.09 4.81
N THR A 32 12.48 5.15 5.08
CA THR A 32 13.93 5.39 5.16
C THR A 32 14.59 4.74 3.96
N VAL A 33 15.34 5.53 3.19
CA VAL A 33 16.08 5.02 2.04
C VAL A 33 17.45 4.54 2.51
N ASP A 34 17.80 3.29 2.17
CA ASP A 34 19.09 2.71 2.54
C ASP A 34 20.18 3.05 1.50
N PRO A 35 21.47 2.69 1.76
CA PRO A 35 22.55 2.97 0.82
C PRO A 35 22.39 2.32 -0.56
N LYS A 36 21.58 1.27 -0.68
CA LYS A 36 21.27 0.61 -1.96
C LYS A 36 20.07 1.22 -2.67
N GLY A 37 19.48 2.29 -2.12
CA GLY A 37 18.33 2.97 -2.72
C GLY A 37 16.98 2.32 -2.45
N ARG A 38 16.91 1.33 -1.57
CA ARG A 38 15.65 0.71 -1.18
C ARG A 38 14.98 1.54 -0.09
N CYS A 39 13.66 1.58 -0.09
CA CYS A 39 12.89 2.33 0.90
C CYS A 39 12.22 1.38 1.88
N PHE A 40 12.39 1.61 3.18
CA PHE A 40 11.86 0.75 4.24
C PHE A 40 10.92 1.50 5.15
N TYR A 41 9.79 0.87 5.45
CA TYR A 41 8.83 1.29 6.47
C TYR A 41 8.89 0.27 7.60
N MET A 42 9.58 0.64 8.68
CA MET A 42 9.81 -0.25 9.83
C MET A 42 8.71 -0.05 10.85
N THR A 43 7.97 -1.10 11.16
CA THR A 43 6.90 -1.05 12.14
C THR A 43 7.04 -2.17 13.16
N GLU A 44 6.31 -2.09 14.26
CA GLU A 44 6.34 -3.13 15.30
C GLU A 44 5.75 -4.46 14.81
N THR A 45 4.87 -4.43 13.82
CA THR A 45 4.18 -5.62 13.32
C THR A 45 4.78 -6.20 12.05
N GLY A 46 5.77 -5.52 11.47
CA GLY A 46 6.45 -6.00 10.25
C GLY A 46 7.12 -4.86 9.50
N ILE A 47 7.69 -5.22 8.37
CA ILE A 47 8.42 -4.29 7.51
C ILE A 47 7.78 -4.30 6.14
N PHE A 48 7.48 -3.13 5.61
CA PHE A 48 7.08 -2.94 4.23
C PHE A 48 8.20 -2.21 3.49
N ALA A 49 8.54 -2.66 2.28
CA ALA A 49 9.70 -2.10 1.58
C ALA A 49 9.47 -1.99 0.07
N LEU A 50 10.21 -1.08 -0.53
CA LEU A 50 10.23 -0.80 -1.97
C LEU A 50 11.64 -1.00 -2.50
N SER A 51 11.76 -1.60 -3.69
CA SER A 51 13.04 -1.77 -4.36
C SER A 51 12.88 -1.67 -5.87
N VAL A 52 13.85 -1.08 -6.53
CA VAL A 52 14.03 -1.28 -7.97
C VAL A 52 14.42 -2.75 -8.16
N PRO A 53 13.89 -3.44 -9.20
CA PRO A 53 14.23 -4.85 -9.42
C PRO A 53 15.74 -5.08 -9.56
N ILE A 54 16.21 -6.17 -8.96
CA ILE A 54 17.65 -6.49 -8.91
C ILE A 54 18.26 -6.73 -10.29
N ASP A 55 17.44 -7.13 -11.26
CA ASP A 55 17.89 -7.40 -12.63
C ASP A 55 17.98 -6.14 -13.51
N GLY A 56 17.64 -4.97 -12.95
CA GLY A 56 17.67 -3.70 -13.69
C GLY A 56 16.54 -3.52 -14.70
N GLN A 57 15.63 -4.48 -14.80
CA GLN A 57 14.47 -4.35 -15.69
C GLN A 57 13.36 -3.55 -15.01
N PRO A 58 12.40 -3.01 -15.77
CA PRO A 58 11.24 -2.35 -15.16
C PRO A 58 10.50 -3.25 -14.20
N ALA A 59 10.05 -2.67 -13.08
CA ALA A 59 9.19 -3.39 -12.15
C ALA A 59 7.85 -3.71 -12.81
N THR A 60 7.34 -4.92 -12.55
CA THR A 60 5.99 -5.31 -12.92
C THR A 60 5.19 -5.60 -11.66
N HIS A 61 3.90 -5.25 -11.67
CA HIS A 61 3.01 -5.69 -10.62
C HIS A 61 2.64 -7.16 -10.85
N GLY A 62 2.53 -7.95 -9.80
CA GLY A 62 2.04 -9.31 -9.93
C GLY A 62 0.56 -9.29 -10.32
N ASN A 63 0.21 -9.84 -11.48
CA ASN A 63 -1.20 -9.93 -11.86
C ASN A 63 -1.94 -10.87 -10.91
N GLY A 64 -2.93 -10.34 -10.19
CA GLY A 64 -3.68 -11.09 -9.18
C GLY A 64 -3.19 -10.89 -7.74
N SER A 65 -2.05 -10.21 -7.52
CA SER A 65 -1.58 -9.92 -6.17
C SER A 65 -2.24 -8.67 -5.59
N THR A 66 -2.44 -8.69 -4.28
CA THR A 66 -2.92 -7.53 -3.51
C THR A 66 -2.23 -7.55 -2.15
N ILE A 67 -1.78 -6.39 -1.70
CA ILE A 67 -1.28 -6.23 -0.34
C ILE A 67 -2.29 -5.39 0.42
N GLY A 68 -2.81 -5.94 1.53
CA GLY A 68 -3.79 -5.28 2.37
C GLY A 68 -3.17 -4.73 3.65
N PHE A 69 -3.53 -3.49 3.97
CA PHE A 69 -3.15 -2.83 5.21
C PHE A 69 -4.36 -2.74 6.14
N ASN A 70 -4.16 -3.02 7.41
CA ASN A 70 -5.22 -2.89 8.41
C ASN A 70 -5.49 -1.41 8.69
N ILE A 71 -6.77 -1.07 8.78
CA ILE A 71 -7.24 0.24 9.24
C ILE A 71 -8.15 0.08 10.44
N SER A 72 -8.31 1.17 11.19
CA SER A 72 -9.06 1.18 12.47
C SER A 72 -10.46 1.74 12.33
N SER A 73 -10.76 2.45 11.25
CA SER A 73 -12.07 3.06 11.02
C SER A 73 -12.32 3.27 9.53
N THR A 74 -13.57 3.45 9.16
CA THR A 74 -13.93 3.76 7.77
C THR A 74 -13.39 5.13 7.36
N GLU A 75 -13.37 6.08 8.30
CA GLU A 75 -12.81 7.42 8.07
C GLU A 75 -11.32 7.35 7.74
N GLN A 76 -10.58 6.49 8.45
CA GLN A 76 -9.16 6.26 8.15
C GLN A 76 -8.98 5.66 6.76
N GLY A 77 -9.85 4.73 6.38
CA GLY A 77 -9.82 4.14 5.03
C GLY A 77 -10.10 5.16 3.93
N ASP A 78 -11.07 6.04 4.15
CA ASP A 78 -11.37 7.11 3.21
C ASP A 78 -10.19 8.09 3.08
N ALA A 79 -9.55 8.44 4.20
CA ALA A 79 -8.37 9.32 4.20
C ALA A 79 -7.18 8.65 3.51
N TRP A 80 -6.96 7.36 3.76
CA TRP A 80 -5.93 6.55 3.09
C TRP A 80 -6.10 6.60 1.57
N HIS A 81 -7.32 6.38 1.09
CA HIS A 81 -7.62 6.37 -0.34
C HIS A 81 -7.42 7.75 -0.97
N ALA A 82 -7.92 8.80 -0.31
CA ALA A 82 -7.76 10.18 -0.79
C ALA A 82 -6.28 10.59 -0.85
N ALA A 83 -5.49 10.23 0.18
CA ALA A 83 -4.04 10.51 0.21
C ALA A 83 -3.32 9.81 -0.94
N GLY A 84 -3.68 8.58 -1.25
CA GLY A 84 -3.07 7.85 -2.36
C GLY A 84 -3.37 8.49 -3.72
N LEU A 85 -4.62 8.88 -3.95
CA LEU A 85 -4.98 9.57 -5.19
C LEU A 85 -4.26 10.92 -5.34
N ALA A 86 -4.06 11.63 -4.24
CA ALA A 86 -3.37 12.92 -4.24
C ALA A 86 -1.85 12.78 -4.42
N ASN A 87 -1.28 11.59 -4.27
CA ASN A 87 0.16 11.36 -4.25
C ASN A 87 0.62 10.30 -5.26
N GLY A 88 0.02 10.28 -6.42
CA GLY A 88 0.48 9.48 -7.57
C GLY A 88 -0.16 8.12 -7.74
N GLY A 89 -1.09 7.75 -6.87
CA GLY A 89 -1.86 6.53 -7.03
C GLY A 89 -3.05 6.70 -7.97
N SER A 90 -3.65 5.59 -8.35
CA SER A 90 -4.87 5.57 -9.16
C SER A 90 -5.92 4.65 -8.54
N ALA A 91 -7.18 4.96 -8.79
CA ALA A 91 -8.29 4.14 -8.33
C ALA A 91 -8.35 2.83 -9.11
N CYS A 92 -8.73 1.77 -8.43
CA CYS A 92 -9.07 0.49 -9.05
C CYS A 92 -10.17 -0.17 -8.23
N GLU A 93 -10.92 -1.07 -8.85
CA GLU A 93 -12.10 -1.71 -8.27
C GLU A 93 -13.18 -0.69 -7.87
N ASP A 94 -14.14 -1.10 -7.04
CA ASP A 94 -15.21 -0.22 -6.60
C ASP A 94 -14.69 0.85 -5.63
N ALA A 95 -15.43 1.95 -5.54
CA ALA A 95 -15.13 3.03 -4.60
C ALA A 95 -15.04 2.51 -3.14
N PRO A 96 -14.31 3.21 -2.26
CA PRO A 96 -14.24 2.82 -0.85
C PRO A 96 -15.62 2.59 -0.24
N GLY A 97 -15.76 1.52 0.52
CA GLY A 97 -17.02 1.21 1.18
C GLY A 97 -17.09 -0.21 1.70
N VAL A 98 -18.26 -0.53 2.24
CA VAL A 98 -18.51 -1.86 2.82
C VAL A 98 -18.77 -2.87 1.71
N ARG A 99 -18.17 -4.05 1.86
CA ARG A 99 -18.41 -5.24 1.03
C ARG A 99 -18.99 -6.34 1.89
N ALA A 100 -20.03 -6.99 1.38
CA ALA A 100 -20.58 -8.18 2.04
C ALA A 100 -19.57 -9.33 1.91
N GLY A 101 -19.16 -9.91 3.02
CA GLY A 101 -18.14 -10.95 3.09
C GLY A 101 -18.69 -12.36 3.27
N GLY A 102 -20.00 -12.56 3.25
CA GLY A 102 -20.62 -13.85 3.49
C GLY A 102 -20.21 -14.44 4.83
N ALA A 103 -19.66 -15.65 4.82
CA ALA A 103 -19.21 -16.34 6.04
C ALA A 103 -18.06 -15.60 6.76
N LEU A 104 -17.33 -14.75 6.06
CA LEU A 104 -16.23 -13.97 6.65
C LEU A 104 -16.71 -12.67 7.31
N GLY A 105 -18.01 -12.34 7.21
CA GLY A 105 -18.57 -11.09 7.68
C GLY A 105 -18.32 -9.94 6.72
N ASP A 106 -18.90 -8.80 7.01
CA ASP A 106 -18.74 -7.61 6.20
C ASP A 106 -17.35 -7.01 6.41
N MET A 107 -16.83 -6.34 5.38
CA MET A 107 -15.54 -5.67 5.41
C MET A 107 -15.65 -4.31 4.76
N TYR A 108 -15.00 -3.30 5.33
CA TYR A 108 -14.72 -2.07 4.62
C TYR A 108 -13.44 -2.28 3.81
N LEU A 109 -13.49 -1.89 2.55
CA LEU A 109 -12.35 -1.99 1.64
C LEU A 109 -12.19 -0.71 0.81
N ALA A 110 -10.94 -0.34 0.60
CA ALA A 110 -10.57 0.72 -0.33
C ALA A 110 -9.35 0.24 -1.11
N TYR A 111 -9.39 0.37 -2.44
CA TYR A 111 -8.34 -0.15 -3.33
C TYR A 111 -7.66 0.97 -4.08
N LEU A 112 -6.36 0.82 -4.26
CA LEU A 112 -5.52 1.71 -5.08
C LEU A 112 -4.48 0.91 -5.85
N ARG A 113 -4.01 1.49 -6.95
CA ARG A 113 -2.74 1.12 -7.54
C ARG A 113 -1.70 2.16 -7.16
N ASP A 114 -0.51 1.69 -6.78
CA ASP A 114 0.60 2.59 -6.52
C ASP A 114 1.21 3.10 -7.84
N PRO A 115 2.20 4.00 -7.80
CA PRO A 115 2.79 4.55 -9.04
C PRO A 115 3.44 3.51 -9.97
N ALA A 116 3.85 2.35 -9.45
CA ALA A 116 4.41 1.26 -10.25
C ALA A 116 3.35 0.25 -10.70
N GLY A 117 2.08 0.45 -10.30
CA GLY A 117 0.96 -0.41 -10.67
C GLY A 117 0.63 -1.51 -9.67
N ASN A 118 1.35 -1.60 -8.55
CA ASN A 118 1.04 -2.59 -7.52
C ASN A 118 -0.33 -2.29 -6.90
N LYS A 119 -1.15 -3.34 -6.76
CA LYS A 119 -2.47 -3.22 -6.15
C LYS A 119 -2.36 -3.33 -4.64
N VAL A 120 -2.89 -2.35 -3.95
CA VAL A 120 -2.92 -2.30 -2.49
C VAL A 120 -4.32 -1.97 -2.00
N CYS A 121 -4.64 -2.36 -0.78
CA CYS A 121 -5.93 -2.04 -0.21
C CYS A 121 -5.80 -1.69 1.28
N ALA A 122 -6.79 -0.97 1.76
CA ALA A 122 -7.04 -0.78 3.18
C ALA A 122 -8.26 -1.62 3.55
N LEU A 123 -8.17 -2.36 4.66
CA LEU A 123 -9.21 -3.29 5.05
C LEU A 123 -9.52 -3.19 6.53
N MET A 124 -10.80 -3.19 6.86
CA MET A 124 -11.28 -3.35 8.23
C MET A 124 -12.40 -4.38 8.25
N ARG A 125 -12.29 -5.38 9.12
CA ARG A 125 -13.39 -6.30 9.38
C ARG A 125 -14.43 -5.62 10.28
N MET A 126 -15.67 -5.80 9.94
CA MET A 126 -16.77 -5.14 10.65
C MET A 126 -17.53 -6.12 11.57
#